data_c58cd5f5c8972c76cbf8cfc9e996137f
#
_entry.id   c58cd5f5c8972c76cbf8cfc9e996137f
#
_cell.length_a   1.000
_cell.length_b   1.000
_cell.length_c   1.000
_cell.angle_alpha   90.00
_cell.angle_beta   90.00
_cell.angle_gamma   90.00
#
_symmetry.space_group_name_H-M   'P 1'
#
loop_
_entity.id
_entity.type
_entity.pdbx_description
1 polymer ?
#
loop_
_entity_poly.entity_id
_entity_poly.type
_entity_poly.pdbx_seq_one_letter_code
_entity_poly.pdbx_strand_id
1 'polypeptide(L)'
;MKSLVILLVGLGVGLACGVLYFKLQKAAPAPVPVVESTPAPTISTPERVFAINKPAPPVAAPEPAPAPSLVTNSVASNPESEAAAAFRKTIDTLLAPQYSGQKLELFDRLRTSGQIDAAIAELQKRAKETPTDANIATTLGEAMLNKVRLLHETGADVNEQGILAMQADQSFTAALKIDPANWEAQFVKYSTMFYWPPEPTRDNEVAQKLAGLIDQQEALPQQPHFAQTYVALGNQYQKLGKPDFAEATWRLGLTKFPNDPTLLKKLAPQR
;
A
#
# COMPACT_ATOMS: atom_id res chain seq x y z
N MET A 1 -19.17 -15.91 11.20
CA MET A 1 -18.67 -14.89 12.11
C MET A 1 -17.44 -14.14 11.61
N LYS A 2 -16.49 -14.74 10.86
CA LYS A 2 -15.29 -14.05 10.32
C LYS A 2 -15.61 -12.95 9.29
N SER A 3 -16.65 -13.13 8.46
CA SER A 3 -17.03 -12.15 7.44
C SER A 3 -17.67 -10.86 7.98
N LEU A 4 -18.25 -10.87 9.17
CA LEU A 4 -18.87 -9.69 9.80
C LEU A 4 -17.80 -8.69 10.28
N VAL A 5 -16.64 -9.19 10.71
CA VAL A 5 -15.53 -8.36 11.19
C VAL A 5 -14.92 -7.52 10.09
N ILE A 6 -14.85 -8.04 8.84
CA ILE A 6 -14.28 -7.32 7.68
C ILE A 6 -15.13 -6.10 7.31
N LEU A 7 -16.46 -6.18 7.42
CA LEU A 7 -17.36 -5.07 7.10
C LEU A 7 -17.28 -3.92 8.13
N LEU A 8 -17.12 -4.27 9.41
CA LEU A 8 -16.99 -3.29 10.50
C LEU A 8 -15.64 -2.54 10.45
N VAL A 9 -14.61 -3.19 9.93
CA VAL A 9 -13.27 -2.61 9.83
C VAL A 9 -13.19 -1.54 8.75
N GLY A 10 -13.84 -1.76 7.60
CA GLY A 10 -13.96 -0.72 6.57
C GLY A 10 -14.66 0.54 7.10
N LEU A 11 -15.72 0.38 7.91
CA LEU A 11 -16.47 1.50 8.50
C LEU A 11 -15.65 2.31 9.53
N GLY A 12 -14.82 1.65 10.36
CA GLY A 12 -14.07 2.32 11.41
C GLY A 12 -12.96 3.23 10.89
N VAL A 13 -12.15 2.76 9.95
CA VAL A 13 -11.03 3.53 9.38
C VAL A 13 -11.54 4.74 8.61
N GLY A 14 -12.65 4.60 7.91
CA GLY A 14 -13.21 5.67 7.09
C GLY A 14 -13.76 6.85 7.89
N LEU A 15 -14.42 6.62 9.01
CA LEU A 15 -14.96 7.69 9.86
C LEU A 15 -13.83 8.53 10.46
N ALA A 16 -12.75 7.89 10.92
CA ALA A 16 -11.61 8.59 11.49
C ALA A 16 -10.88 9.46 10.45
N CYS A 17 -10.59 8.93 9.26
CA CYS A 17 -9.94 9.66 8.17
C CYS A 17 -10.81 10.83 7.68
N GLY A 18 -12.13 10.62 7.57
CA GLY A 18 -13.07 11.60 7.08
C GLY A 18 -13.19 12.85 7.94
N VAL A 19 -13.32 12.69 9.25
CA VAL A 19 -13.48 13.81 10.20
C VAL A 19 -12.21 14.66 10.27
N LEU A 20 -11.05 14.05 10.18
CA LEU A 20 -9.78 14.76 10.28
C LEU A 20 -9.44 15.54 9.02
N TYR A 21 -9.69 14.99 7.84
CA TYR A 21 -9.47 15.70 6.58
C TYR A 21 -10.25 17.02 6.52
N PHE A 22 -11.49 17.00 7.01
CA PHE A 22 -12.33 18.20 7.08
C PHE A 22 -11.78 19.25 8.06
N LYS A 23 -11.22 18.85 9.20
CA LYS A 23 -10.57 19.75 10.16
C LYS A 23 -9.30 20.37 9.61
N LEU A 24 -8.50 19.60 8.88
CA LEU A 24 -7.25 20.06 8.27
C LEU A 24 -7.48 21.02 7.09
N GLN A 25 -8.52 20.81 6.28
CA GLN A 25 -8.88 21.76 5.24
C GLN A 25 -9.36 23.13 5.78
N LYS A 26 -10.05 23.15 6.95
CA LYS A 26 -10.44 24.41 7.60
C LYS A 26 -9.25 25.18 8.18
N ALA A 27 -8.13 24.52 8.40
CA ALA A 27 -6.89 25.12 8.92
C ALA A 27 -5.88 25.46 7.80
N ALA A 28 -6.30 25.50 6.53
CA ALA A 28 -5.43 25.87 5.42
C ALA A 28 -4.86 27.29 5.65
N PRO A 29 -3.53 27.47 5.56
CA PRO A 29 -2.91 28.77 5.75
C PRO A 29 -3.33 29.73 4.64
N ALA A 30 -3.39 31.01 5.00
CA ALA A 30 -3.64 32.11 4.06
C ALA A 30 -2.68 32.05 2.87
N PRO A 31 -3.08 32.49 1.66
CA PRO A 31 -2.25 32.40 0.47
C PRO A 31 -0.93 33.13 0.66
N VAL A 32 0.17 32.43 0.46
CA VAL A 32 1.52 32.98 0.48
C VAL A 32 1.64 33.93 -0.72
N PRO A 33 2.16 35.17 -0.56
CA PRO A 33 2.36 36.08 -1.68
C PRO A 33 3.32 35.47 -2.70
N VAL A 34 2.95 35.53 -3.97
CA VAL A 34 3.76 35.07 -5.10
C VAL A 34 5.04 35.92 -5.15
N VAL A 35 6.17 35.29 -4.86
CA VAL A 35 7.49 35.91 -5.08
C VAL A 35 7.86 35.67 -6.55
N GLU A 36 8.01 36.75 -7.26
CA GLU A 36 8.43 36.81 -8.66
C GLU A 36 9.78 36.08 -8.85
N SER A 37 9.83 35.09 -9.71
CA SER A 37 11.00 34.23 -9.93
C SER A 37 12.09 34.98 -10.69
N THR A 38 13.22 35.23 -10.04
CA THR A 38 14.47 35.65 -10.69
C THR A 38 15.08 34.49 -11.49
N PRO A 39 15.60 34.68 -12.71
CA PRO A 39 16.15 33.61 -13.51
C PRO A 39 17.44 33.04 -12.92
N ALA A 40 17.55 31.70 -12.97
CA ALA A 40 18.67 30.94 -12.45
C ALA A 40 19.96 31.19 -13.26
N PRO A 41 21.16 31.22 -12.63
CA PRO A 41 22.43 31.32 -13.33
C PRO A 41 22.81 30.00 -13.99
N THR A 42 23.28 30.10 -15.23
CA THR A 42 23.83 29.02 -16.06
C THR A 42 25.14 28.49 -15.45
N ILE A 43 25.15 27.23 -15.00
CA ILE A 43 26.37 26.58 -14.52
C ILE A 43 26.99 25.75 -15.65
N SER A 44 28.22 26.15 -16.06
CA SER A 44 29.05 25.46 -17.02
C SER A 44 29.57 24.13 -16.45
N THR A 45 29.45 23.06 -17.24
CA THR A 45 29.96 21.71 -16.94
C THR A 45 31.49 21.68 -17.07
N PRO A 46 32.25 21.19 -16.07
CA PRO A 46 33.64 20.87 -16.29
C PRO A 46 33.78 19.41 -16.82
N GLU A 47 34.42 19.30 -17.93
CA GLU A 47 34.89 18.10 -18.60
C GLU A 47 35.92 17.36 -17.70
N ARG A 48 35.62 16.14 -17.27
CA ARG A 48 36.57 15.27 -16.56
C ARG A 48 37.14 14.24 -17.50
N VAL A 49 38.43 14.40 -17.76
CA VAL A 49 39.34 13.49 -18.48
C VAL A 49 39.47 12.17 -17.68
N PHE A 50 39.18 11.05 -18.33
CA PHE A 50 39.40 9.71 -17.78
C PHE A 50 40.88 9.34 -17.92
N ALA A 51 41.58 9.17 -16.81
CA ALA A 51 42.90 8.56 -16.77
C ALA A 51 42.75 7.03 -16.71
N ILE A 52 43.32 6.36 -17.70
CA ILE A 52 43.39 4.89 -17.83
C ILE A 52 44.49 4.39 -16.90
N ASN A 53 44.17 3.64 -15.83
CA ASN A 53 45.14 2.95 -15.00
C ASN A 53 45.44 1.55 -15.56
N LYS A 54 46.71 1.31 -15.83
CA LYS A 54 47.35 0.08 -16.30
C LYS A 54 47.30 -1.01 -15.22
N PRO A 55 47.00 -2.28 -15.54
CA PRO A 55 46.92 -3.36 -14.55
C PRO A 55 48.33 -3.78 -14.04
N ALA A 56 48.43 -4.06 -12.73
CA ALA A 56 49.58 -4.58 -12.07
C ALA A 56 49.71 -6.11 -12.29
N PRO A 57 50.95 -6.66 -12.25
CA PRO A 57 51.22 -8.09 -12.51
C PRO A 57 50.73 -9.00 -11.33
N PRO A 58 50.50 -10.30 -11.59
CA PRO A 58 49.94 -11.22 -10.62
C PRO A 58 50.97 -11.62 -9.53
N VAL A 59 50.52 -11.56 -8.28
CA VAL A 59 51.25 -12.07 -7.12
C VAL A 59 51.03 -13.57 -6.99
N ALA A 60 52.11 -14.31 -6.74
CA ALA A 60 52.15 -15.76 -6.60
C ALA A 60 51.30 -16.25 -5.41
N ALA A 61 50.61 -17.40 -5.62
CA ALA A 61 49.80 -18.06 -4.64
C ALA A 61 50.62 -18.63 -3.47
N PRO A 62 50.17 -18.50 -2.22
CA PRO A 62 50.75 -19.25 -1.11
C PRO A 62 50.20 -20.68 -1.01
N GLU A 63 51.08 -21.57 -0.56
CA GLU A 63 50.94 -23.01 -0.34
C GLU A 63 49.77 -23.37 0.62
N PRO A 64 49.05 -24.48 0.41
CA PRO A 64 47.89 -24.81 1.23
C PRO A 64 48.29 -25.26 2.63
N ALA A 65 47.79 -24.60 3.65
CA ALA A 65 47.85 -24.99 5.05
C ALA A 65 46.99 -26.22 5.35
N PRO A 66 47.32 -27.08 6.34
CA PRO A 66 46.60 -28.32 6.63
C PRO A 66 45.16 -28.05 7.10
N ALA A 67 44.23 -28.88 6.65
CA ALA A 67 42.81 -28.81 6.95
C ALA A 67 42.53 -28.85 8.45
N PRO A 68 41.77 -27.91 9.03
CA PRO A 68 41.27 -28.02 10.37
C PRO A 68 40.14 -29.06 10.44
N SER A 69 40.24 -29.94 11.43
CA SER A 69 39.25 -30.95 11.80
C SER A 69 37.86 -30.33 11.90
N LEU A 70 36.87 -30.95 11.23
CA LEU A 70 35.46 -30.62 11.34
C LEU A 70 34.96 -30.83 12.77
N VAL A 71 34.97 -29.76 13.55
CA VAL A 71 34.16 -29.69 14.76
C VAL A 71 32.74 -29.36 14.23
N THR A 72 31.88 -30.36 14.21
CA THR A 72 30.47 -30.19 14.04
C THR A 72 29.88 -29.45 15.24
N ASN A 73 30.03 -28.12 15.26
CA ASN A 73 29.22 -27.29 16.11
C ASN A 73 27.78 -27.37 15.55
N SER A 74 26.93 -28.16 16.21
CA SER A 74 25.51 -27.98 16.13
C SER A 74 25.23 -26.57 16.65
N VAL A 75 25.12 -25.61 15.72
CA VAL A 75 24.66 -24.24 16.03
C VAL A 75 23.21 -24.40 16.48
N ALA A 76 22.98 -24.44 17.79
CA ALA A 76 21.67 -24.22 18.37
C ALA A 76 21.19 -22.88 17.80
N SER A 77 20.16 -22.92 16.95
CA SER A 77 19.57 -21.73 16.35
C SER A 77 19.12 -20.81 17.48
N ASN A 78 19.69 -19.61 17.55
CA ASN A 78 19.29 -18.61 18.52
C ASN A 78 17.82 -18.22 18.22
N PRO A 79 16.87 -18.38 19.16
CA PRO A 79 15.44 -18.09 18.92
C PRO A 79 15.21 -16.63 18.47
N GLU A 80 16.06 -15.69 18.87
CA GLU A 80 16.04 -14.30 18.41
C GLU A 80 16.41 -14.20 16.92
N SER A 81 17.33 -15.03 16.45
CA SER A 81 17.70 -15.14 15.03
C SER A 81 16.58 -15.73 14.18
N GLU A 82 15.86 -16.73 14.70
CA GLU A 82 14.71 -17.34 14.01
C GLU A 82 13.52 -16.37 13.90
N ALA A 83 13.21 -15.66 14.96
CA ALA A 83 12.14 -14.65 14.96
C ALA A 83 12.43 -13.52 13.96
N ALA A 84 13.66 -13.02 13.90
CA ALA A 84 14.08 -12.01 12.94
C ALA A 84 14.05 -12.54 11.49
N ALA A 85 14.39 -13.80 11.26
CA ALA A 85 14.31 -14.44 9.96
C ALA A 85 12.85 -14.62 9.51
N ALA A 86 11.97 -15.06 10.43
CA ALA A 86 10.53 -15.18 10.17
C ALA A 86 9.87 -13.84 9.84
N PHE A 87 10.22 -12.78 10.57
CA PHE A 87 9.76 -11.42 10.30
C PHE A 87 10.19 -10.95 8.89
N ARG A 88 11.47 -11.08 8.55
CA ARG A 88 11.98 -10.72 7.21
C ARG A 88 11.25 -11.49 6.12
N LYS A 89 11.04 -12.80 6.29
CA LYS A 89 10.27 -13.63 5.36
C LYS A 89 8.84 -13.13 5.20
N THR A 90 8.19 -12.64 6.27
CA THR A 90 6.86 -12.06 6.19
C THR A 90 6.87 -10.79 5.33
N ILE A 91 7.84 -9.90 5.52
CA ILE A 91 7.99 -8.69 4.69
C ILE A 91 8.25 -9.05 3.22
N ASP A 92 9.14 -10.01 2.95
CA ASP A 92 9.43 -10.47 1.58
C ASP A 92 8.18 -11.07 0.92
N THR A 93 7.36 -11.80 1.68
CA THR A 93 6.10 -12.34 1.21
C THR A 93 5.09 -11.23 0.88
N LEU A 94 5.00 -10.18 1.69
CA LEU A 94 4.14 -9.02 1.41
C LEU A 94 4.54 -8.31 0.11
N LEU A 95 5.81 -8.30 -0.24
CA LEU A 95 6.33 -7.66 -1.45
C LEU A 95 6.25 -8.57 -2.69
N ALA A 96 5.94 -9.86 -2.52
CA ALA A 96 5.90 -10.79 -3.63
C ALA A 96 4.64 -10.57 -4.49
N PRO A 97 4.78 -10.46 -5.84
CA PRO A 97 3.67 -10.13 -6.74
C PRO A 97 2.46 -11.08 -6.64
N GLN A 98 2.70 -12.38 -6.36
CA GLN A 98 1.65 -13.37 -6.22
C GLN A 98 0.73 -13.14 -5.00
N TYR A 99 1.13 -12.31 -4.06
CA TYR A 99 0.32 -11.93 -2.89
C TYR A 99 -0.43 -10.62 -3.06
N SER A 100 -0.30 -9.95 -4.20
CA SER A 100 -1.05 -8.73 -4.49
C SER A 100 -2.56 -8.97 -4.32
N GLY A 101 -3.22 -8.13 -3.55
CA GLY A 101 -4.63 -8.28 -3.18
C GLY A 101 -4.93 -9.37 -2.14
N GLN A 102 -3.96 -10.16 -1.68
CA GLN A 102 -4.13 -11.25 -0.71
C GLN A 102 -3.36 -11.03 0.61
N LYS A 103 -2.89 -9.82 0.84
CA LYS A 103 -2.01 -9.48 1.98
C LYS A 103 -2.72 -9.40 3.34
N LEU A 104 -4.06 -9.43 3.34
CA LEU A 104 -4.86 -9.16 4.55
C LEU A 104 -4.47 -10.04 5.74
N GLU A 105 -4.29 -11.34 5.53
CA GLU A 105 -3.94 -12.27 6.62
C GLU A 105 -2.52 -12.01 7.17
N LEU A 106 -1.59 -11.58 6.32
CA LEU A 106 -0.23 -11.24 6.73
C LEU A 106 -0.22 -9.97 7.57
N PHE A 107 -0.96 -8.95 7.15
CA PHE A 107 -1.12 -7.72 7.92
C PHE A 107 -1.87 -7.95 9.23
N ASP A 108 -2.91 -8.79 9.25
CA ASP A 108 -3.61 -9.16 10.49
C ASP A 108 -2.66 -9.84 11.49
N ARG A 109 -1.75 -10.70 11.02
CA ARG A 109 -0.72 -11.31 11.87
C ARG A 109 0.26 -10.27 12.42
N LEU A 110 0.77 -9.37 11.57
CA LEU A 110 1.68 -8.30 12.01
C LEU A 110 1.02 -7.38 13.04
N ARG A 111 -0.27 -7.07 12.84
CA ARG A 111 -1.05 -6.24 13.75
C ARG A 111 -1.28 -6.93 15.10
N THR A 112 -1.73 -8.18 15.09
CA THR A 112 -2.07 -8.94 16.32
C THR A 112 -0.83 -9.37 17.10
N SER A 113 0.32 -9.54 16.44
CA SER A 113 1.60 -9.82 17.10
C SER A 113 2.35 -8.57 17.56
N GLY A 114 1.79 -7.35 17.35
CA GLY A 114 2.45 -6.10 17.73
C GLY A 114 3.63 -5.71 16.82
N GLN A 115 3.80 -6.36 15.66
CA GLN A 115 4.93 -6.15 14.74
C GLN A 115 4.65 -5.13 13.63
N ILE A 116 3.47 -4.48 13.63
CA ILE A 116 3.11 -3.57 12.53
C ILE A 116 4.04 -2.35 12.46
N ASP A 117 4.51 -1.82 13.59
CA ASP A 117 5.45 -0.69 13.59
C ASP A 117 6.83 -1.10 13.06
N ALA A 118 7.30 -2.28 13.41
CA ALA A 118 8.54 -2.83 12.85
C ALA A 118 8.42 -3.06 11.34
N ALA A 119 7.25 -3.50 10.85
CA ALA A 119 7.00 -3.66 9.43
C ALA A 119 7.01 -2.31 8.68
N ILE A 120 6.40 -1.26 9.24
CA ILE A 120 6.45 0.09 8.68
C ILE A 120 7.90 0.58 8.61
N ALA A 121 8.68 0.42 9.69
CA ALA A 121 10.08 0.85 9.73
C ALA A 121 10.94 0.12 8.69
N GLU A 122 10.78 -1.20 8.55
CA GLU A 122 11.51 -1.98 7.54
C GLU A 122 11.11 -1.58 6.12
N LEU A 123 9.82 -1.38 5.84
CA LEU A 123 9.35 -0.93 4.53
C LEU A 123 9.83 0.49 4.20
N GLN A 124 9.87 1.40 5.18
CA GLN A 124 10.45 2.74 5.01
C GLN A 124 11.94 2.69 4.69
N LYS A 125 12.69 1.77 5.34
CA LYS A 125 14.10 1.54 5.02
C LYS A 125 14.25 1.05 3.57
N ARG A 126 13.51 0.01 3.18
CA ARG A 126 13.55 -0.51 1.80
C ARG A 126 13.14 0.52 0.76
N ALA A 127 12.14 1.36 1.05
CA ALA A 127 11.75 2.45 0.16
C ALA A 127 12.86 3.50 -0.07
N LYS A 128 13.72 3.71 0.92
CA LYS A 128 14.92 4.57 0.77
C LYS A 128 16.02 3.88 -0.04
N GLU A 129 16.18 2.57 0.13
CA GLU A 129 17.18 1.75 -0.58
C GLU A 129 16.78 1.52 -2.05
N THR A 130 15.47 1.38 -2.32
CA THR A 130 14.92 1.11 -3.65
C THR A 130 13.74 2.05 -3.96
N PRO A 131 14.00 3.35 -4.18
CA PRO A 131 12.96 4.38 -4.31
C PRO A 131 12.14 4.28 -5.60
N THR A 132 12.51 3.41 -6.53
CA THR A 132 11.82 3.15 -7.80
C THR A 132 10.96 1.88 -7.79
N ASP A 133 10.77 1.24 -6.63
CA ASP A 133 9.92 0.08 -6.49
C ASP A 133 8.51 0.49 -6.02
N ALA A 134 7.54 0.44 -6.94
CA ALA A 134 6.15 0.77 -6.66
C ALA A 134 5.51 -0.18 -5.64
N ASN A 135 5.92 -1.46 -5.60
CA ASN A 135 5.37 -2.45 -4.67
C ASN A 135 5.77 -2.14 -3.23
N ILE A 136 7.01 -1.69 -3.00
CA ILE A 136 7.44 -1.26 -1.67
C ILE A 136 6.61 -0.06 -1.20
N ALA A 137 6.44 0.95 -2.05
CA ALA A 137 5.64 2.13 -1.71
C ALA A 137 4.17 1.75 -1.45
N THR A 138 3.58 0.87 -2.27
CA THR A 138 2.21 0.36 -2.08
C THR A 138 2.08 -0.37 -0.74
N THR A 139 2.97 -1.33 -0.47
CA THR A 139 2.94 -2.15 0.75
C THR A 139 3.19 -1.31 2.01
N LEU A 140 4.01 -0.26 1.91
CA LEU A 140 4.20 0.71 2.99
C LEU A 140 2.89 1.45 3.32
N GLY A 141 2.18 1.93 2.30
CA GLY A 141 0.86 2.57 2.49
C GLY A 141 -0.15 1.61 3.14
N GLU A 142 -0.18 0.35 2.72
CA GLU A 142 -1.05 -0.68 3.31
C GLU A 142 -0.68 -0.99 4.77
N ALA A 143 0.62 -1.06 5.11
CA ALA A 143 1.07 -1.23 6.49
C ALA A 143 0.62 -0.06 7.38
N MET A 144 0.72 1.18 6.88
CA MET A 144 0.23 2.37 7.58
C MET A 144 -1.29 2.32 7.80
N LEU A 145 -2.09 1.91 6.81
CA LEU A 145 -3.54 1.73 6.98
C LEU A 145 -3.88 0.65 8.01
N ASN A 146 -3.11 -0.43 8.06
CA ASN A 146 -3.27 -1.47 9.09
C ASN A 146 -2.91 -0.95 10.49
N LYS A 147 -1.94 -0.03 10.60
CA LYS A 147 -1.66 0.67 11.87
C LYS A 147 -2.80 1.64 12.22
N VAL A 148 -3.36 2.38 11.25
CA VAL A 148 -4.56 3.23 11.49
C VAL A 148 -5.70 2.39 12.06
N ARG A 149 -5.93 1.20 11.50
CA ARG A 149 -6.93 0.27 12.01
C ARG A 149 -6.66 -0.15 13.46
N LEU A 150 -5.41 -0.47 13.80
CA LEU A 150 -5.02 -0.81 15.17
C LEU A 150 -5.27 0.37 16.13
N LEU A 151 -4.88 1.58 15.74
CA LEU A 151 -5.10 2.79 16.51
C LEU A 151 -6.58 3.04 16.75
N HIS A 152 -7.42 2.82 15.75
CA HIS A 152 -8.87 2.92 15.88
C HIS A 152 -9.44 1.87 16.86
N GLU A 153 -9.04 0.61 16.74
CA GLU A 153 -9.49 -0.49 17.59
C GLU A 153 -9.07 -0.31 19.06
N THR A 154 -7.95 0.37 19.30
CA THR A 154 -7.41 0.67 20.64
C THR A 154 -7.88 2.01 21.21
N GLY A 155 -8.69 2.77 20.46
CA GLY A 155 -9.21 4.07 20.91
C GLY A 155 -8.17 5.19 20.95
N ALA A 156 -7.10 5.10 20.15
CA ALA A 156 -6.08 6.13 20.05
C ALA A 156 -6.61 7.45 19.45
N ASP A 157 -5.84 8.53 19.61
CA ASP A 157 -6.20 9.88 19.15
C ASP A 157 -6.53 9.92 17.65
N VAL A 158 -7.64 10.56 17.31
CA VAL A 158 -8.13 10.65 15.92
C VAL A 158 -7.17 11.46 15.03
N ASN A 159 -6.42 12.41 15.60
CA ASN A 159 -5.45 13.18 14.83
C ASN A 159 -4.25 12.31 14.43
N GLU A 160 -3.80 11.40 15.33
CA GLU A 160 -2.75 10.44 15.02
C GLU A 160 -3.19 9.50 13.89
N GLN A 161 -4.42 8.96 13.98
CA GLN A 161 -5.00 8.14 12.93
C GLN A 161 -5.02 8.87 11.58
N GLY A 162 -5.45 10.13 11.57
CA GLY A 162 -5.55 10.92 10.36
C GLY A 162 -4.20 11.28 9.73
N ILE A 163 -3.19 11.64 10.54
CA ILE A 163 -1.84 11.91 10.04
C ILE A 163 -1.28 10.65 9.35
N LEU A 164 -1.44 9.49 9.98
CA LEU A 164 -0.95 8.23 9.42
C LEU A 164 -1.70 7.84 8.15
N ALA A 165 -3.02 8.07 8.08
CA ALA A 165 -3.82 7.84 6.87
C ALA A 165 -3.38 8.75 5.70
N MET A 166 -3.03 10.02 5.98
CA MET A 166 -2.47 10.93 4.97
C MET A 166 -1.09 10.44 4.48
N GLN A 167 -0.24 9.93 5.37
CA GLN A 167 1.04 9.35 4.98
C GLN A 167 0.86 8.11 4.12
N ALA A 168 -0.15 7.28 4.40
CA ALA A 168 -0.51 6.14 3.55
C ALA A 168 -0.93 6.60 2.15
N ASP A 169 -1.79 7.63 2.04
CA ASP A 169 -2.20 8.19 0.75
C ASP A 169 -1.00 8.75 -0.05
N GLN A 170 -0.05 9.40 0.63
CA GLN A 170 1.20 9.85 0.01
C GLN A 170 2.03 8.68 -0.53
N SER A 171 2.09 7.56 0.20
CA SER A 171 2.78 6.34 -0.24
C SER A 171 2.15 5.75 -1.50
N PHE A 172 0.81 5.65 -1.57
CA PHE A 172 0.12 5.22 -2.79
C PHE A 172 0.33 6.22 -3.95
N THR A 173 0.34 7.51 -3.67
CA THR A 173 0.63 8.53 -4.68
C THR A 173 2.07 8.38 -5.22
N ALA A 174 3.03 8.08 -4.37
CA ALA A 174 4.40 7.79 -4.77
C ALA A 174 4.48 6.51 -5.63
N ALA A 175 3.80 5.44 -5.22
CA ALA A 175 3.71 4.21 -6.00
C ALA A 175 3.16 4.45 -7.41
N LEU A 176 2.08 5.23 -7.53
CA LEU A 176 1.45 5.55 -8.82
C LEU A 176 2.26 6.52 -9.69
N LYS A 177 3.19 7.27 -9.12
CA LYS A 177 4.17 8.05 -9.90
C LYS A 177 5.23 7.15 -10.53
N ILE A 178 5.59 6.05 -9.87
CA ILE A 178 6.57 5.05 -10.34
C ILE A 178 5.91 4.13 -11.37
N ASP A 179 4.77 3.56 -11.01
CA ASP A 179 3.98 2.66 -11.85
C ASP A 179 2.50 3.10 -11.83
N PRO A 180 2.07 3.89 -12.82
CA PRO A 180 0.67 4.33 -12.93
C PRO A 180 -0.33 3.18 -13.11
N ALA A 181 0.12 2.01 -13.58
CA ALA A 181 -0.69 0.83 -13.81
C ALA A 181 -0.73 -0.12 -12.61
N ASN A 182 -0.07 0.21 -11.49
CA ASN A 182 -0.09 -0.61 -10.29
C ASN A 182 -1.53 -0.75 -9.75
N TRP A 183 -2.12 -1.90 -10.03
CA TRP A 183 -3.52 -2.18 -9.69
C TRP A 183 -3.78 -2.03 -8.18
N GLU A 184 -2.90 -2.59 -7.35
CA GLU A 184 -3.07 -2.61 -5.89
C GLU A 184 -3.01 -1.20 -5.30
N ALA A 185 -2.05 -0.38 -5.74
CA ALA A 185 -1.96 1.02 -5.32
C ALA A 185 -3.19 1.82 -5.71
N GLN A 186 -3.70 1.64 -6.95
CA GLN A 186 -4.94 2.28 -7.40
C GLN A 186 -6.12 1.81 -6.56
N PHE A 187 -6.29 0.50 -6.41
CA PHE A 187 -7.42 -0.08 -5.68
C PHE A 187 -7.46 0.41 -4.23
N VAL A 188 -6.35 0.28 -3.48
CA VAL A 188 -6.33 0.66 -2.07
C VAL A 188 -6.52 2.18 -1.91
N LYS A 189 -5.84 2.98 -2.71
CA LYS A 189 -6.00 4.44 -2.69
C LYS A 189 -7.45 4.86 -2.90
N TYR A 190 -8.08 4.44 -3.99
CA TYR A 190 -9.43 4.90 -4.33
C TYR A 190 -10.53 4.25 -3.48
N SER A 191 -10.37 3.00 -3.05
CA SER A 191 -11.34 2.37 -2.15
C SER A 191 -11.33 2.99 -0.74
N THR A 192 -10.19 3.47 -0.24
CA THR A 192 -10.11 4.15 1.05
C THR A 192 -10.70 5.56 1.01
N MET A 193 -10.68 6.24 -0.13
CA MET A 193 -11.32 7.56 -0.29
C MET A 193 -12.84 7.52 -0.15
N PHE A 194 -13.48 6.35 -0.28
CA PHE A 194 -14.90 6.17 0.02
C PHE A 194 -15.26 6.65 1.43
N TYR A 195 -14.36 6.49 2.39
CA TYR A 195 -14.58 6.83 3.80
C TYR A 195 -14.28 8.31 4.12
N TRP A 196 -13.76 9.07 3.18
CA TRP A 196 -13.50 10.50 3.38
C TRP A 196 -14.84 11.28 3.41
N PRO A 197 -14.86 12.48 4.03
CA PRO A 197 -16.06 13.32 4.01
C PRO A 197 -16.58 13.51 2.59
N PRO A 198 -17.91 13.54 2.39
CA PRO A 198 -18.48 13.74 1.07
C PRO A 198 -17.94 15.02 0.41
N GLU A 199 -17.42 14.87 -0.81
CA GLU A 199 -16.99 15.97 -1.67
C GLU A 199 -17.31 15.55 -3.11
N PRO A 200 -18.33 16.21 -3.77
CA PRO A 200 -18.87 15.72 -5.02
C PRO A 200 -17.87 15.56 -6.16
N THR A 201 -16.93 16.50 -6.33
CA THR A 201 -15.92 16.44 -7.40
C THR A 201 -14.99 15.25 -7.20
N ARG A 202 -14.42 15.12 -6.01
CA ARG A 202 -13.57 14.00 -5.66
C ARG A 202 -14.32 12.66 -5.72
N ASP A 203 -15.54 12.61 -5.17
CA ASP A 203 -16.32 11.38 -5.14
C ASP A 203 -16.68 10.88 -6.55
N ASN A 204 -16.94 11.79 -7.50
CA ASN A 204 -17.10 11.44 -8.92
C ASN A 204 -15.77 11.01 -9.56
N GLU A 205 -14.66 11.68 -9.25
CA GLU A 205 -13.33 11.27 -9.72
C GLU A 205 -12.97 9.87 -9.23
N VAL A 206 -13.22 9.55 -7.96
CA VAL A 206 -12.99 8.21 -7.39
C VAL A 206 -13.80 7.15 -8.14
N ALA A 207 -15.08 7.43 -8.47
CA ALA A 207 -15.88 6.52 -9.26
C ALA A 207 -15.29 6.28 -10.66
N GLN A 208 -14.80 7.34 -11.34
CA GLN A 208 -14.13 7.22 -12.64
C GLN A 208 -12.84 6.40 -12.55
N LYS A 209 -12.02 6.61 -11.50
CA LYS A 209 -10.78 5.86 -11.29
C LYS A 209 -11.06 4.38 -11.03
N LEU A 210 -12.06 4.06 -10.21
CA LEU A 210 -12.45 2.66 -9.98
C LEU A 210 -13.04 2.00 -11.24
N ALA A 211 -13.78 2.73 -12.07
CA ALA A 211 -14.28 2.24 -13.36
C ALA A 211 -13.10 1.93 -14.31
N GLY A 212 -12.14 2.87 -14.45
CA GLY A 212 -10.94 2.64 -15.25
C GLY A 212 -10.08 1.49 -14.73
N LEU A 213 -10.09 1.23 -13.40
CA LEU A 213 -9.41 0.08 -12.83
C LEU A 213 -10.11 -1.25 -13.20
N ILE A 214 -11.45 -1.25 -13.35
CA ILE A 214 -12.18 -2.41 -13.91
C ILE A 214 -11.73 -2.68 -15.34
N ASP A 215 -11.66 -1.65 -16.20
CA ASP A 215 -11.21 -1.80 -17.59
C ASP A 215 -9.77 -2.34 -17.64
N GLN A 216 -8.89 -1.83 -16.77
CA GLN A 216 -7.51 -2.30 -16.67
C GLN A 216 -7.44 -3.78 -16.26
N GLN A 217 -8.19 -4.19 -15.24
CA GLN A 217 -8.15 -5.57 -14.74
C GLN A 217 -8.77 -6.58 -15.71
N GLU A 218 -9.71 -6.15 -16.56
CA GLU A 218 -10.29 -7.02 -17.61
C GLU A 218 -9.27 -7.41 -18.69
N ALA A 219 -8.21 -6.63 -18.86
CA ALA A 219 -7.10 -6.94 -19.76
C ALA A 219 -6.06 -7.88 -19.13
N LEU A 220 -6.18 -8.21 -17.83
CA LEU A 220 -5.27 -9.06 -17.08
C LEU A 220 -5.88 -10.47 -16.86
N PRO A 221 -5.05 -11.48 -16.56
CA PRO A 221 -5.56 -12.76 -16.08
C PRO A 221 -6.44 -12.56 -14.84
N GLN A 222 -7.63 -13.14 -14.86
CA GLN A 222 -8.60 -12.98 -13.79
C GLN A 222 -8.04 -13.42 -12.43
N GLN A 223 -8.18 -12.56 -11.43
CA GLN A 223 -7.76 -12.80 -10.05
C GLN A 223 -8.98 -12.70 -9.12
N PRO A 224 -9.11 -13.57 -8.09
CA PRO A 224 -10.25 -13.52 -7.16
C PRO A 224 -10.45 -12.16 -6.49
N HIS A 225 -9.37 -11.46 -6.16
CA HIS A 225 -9.43 -10.16 -5.50
C HIS A 225 -9.94 -9.03 -6.41
N PHE A 226 -9.98 -9.19 -7.72
CA PHE A 226 -10.57 -8.22 -8.66
C PHE A 226 -12.07 -8.01 -8.44
N ALA A 227 -12.78 -8.96 -7.82
CA ALA A 227 -14.16 -8.78 -7.39
C ALA A 227 -14.34 -7.54 -6.49
N GLN A 228 -13.34 -7.20 -5.70
CA GLN A 228 -13.38 -6.07 -4.77
C GLN A 228 -13.49 -4.71 -5.48
N THR A 229 -13.01 -4.58 -6.71
CA THR A 229 -13.16 -3.33 -7.49
C THR A 229 -14.62 -3.06 -7.83
N TYR A 230 -15.39 -4.09 -8.21
CA TYR A 230 -16.84 -3.96 -8.45
C TYR A 230 -17.59 -3.61 -7.17
N VAL A 231 -17.18 -4.19 -6.03
CA VAL A 231 -17.75 -3.84 -4.72
C VAL A 231 -17.48 -2.38 -4.39
N ALA A 232 -16.23 -1.92 -4.55
CA ALA A 232 -15.81 -0.55 -4.25
C ALA A 232 -16.53 0.47 -5.15
N LEU A 233 -16.59 0.23 -6.46
CA LEU A 233 -17.28 1.11 -7.41
C LEU A 233 -18.78 1.18 -7.12
N GLY A 234 -19.44 0.06 -6.89
CA GLY A 234 -20.86 0.05 -6.52
C GLY A 234 -21.13 0.80 -5.22
N ASN A 235 -20.28 0.65 -4.20
CA ASN A 235 -20.37 1.43 -2.96
C ASN A 235 -20.21 2.93 -3.24
N GLN A 236 -19.29 3.31 -4.11
CA GLN A 236 -19.06 4.70 -4.49
C GLN A 236 -20.28 5.29 -5.22
N TYR A 237 -20.92 4.52 -6.09
CA TYR A 237 -22.18 4.94 -6.71
C TYR A 237 -23.32 5.09 -5.69
N GLN A 238 -23.42 4.22 -4.68
CA GLN A 238 -24.36 4.41 -3.57
C GLN A 238 -24.10 5.73 -2.82
N LYS A 239 -22.84 6.02 -2.50
CA LYS A 239 -22.43 7.27 -1.84
C LYS A 239 -22.82 8.50 -2.67
N LEU A 240 -22.75 8.39 -3.99
CA LEU A 240 -23.14 9.44 -4.95
C LEU A 240 -24.67 9.54 -5.16
N GLY A 241 -25.49 8.75 -4.47
CA GLY A 241 -26.95 8.73 -4.64
C GLY A 241 -27.39 8.10 -5.96
N LYS A 242 -26.60 7.20 -6.54
CA LYS A 242 -26.86 6.51 -7.82
C LYS A 242 -27.09 5.00 -7.59
N PRO A 243 -28.18 4.59 -6.91
CA PRO A 243 -28.40 3.19 -6.52
C PRO A 243 -28.51 2.23 -7.72
N ASP A 244 -29.11 2.67 -8.84
CA ASP A 244 -29.24 1.83 -10.04
C ASP A 244 -27.87 1.50 -10.65
N PHE A 245 -26.93 2.46 -10.66
CA PHE A 245 -25.55 2.24 -11.10
C PHE A 245 -24.81 1.32 -10.13
N ALA A 246 -25.05 1.44 -8.83
CA ALA A 246 -24.46 0.57 -7.82
C ALA A 246 -24.90 -0.88 -8.04
N GLU A 247 -26.20 -1.12 -8.19
CA GLU A 247 -26.76 -2.45 -8.41
C GLU A 247 -26.25 -3.04 -9.74
N ALA A 248 -26.27 -2.28 -10.83
CA ALA A 248 -25.74 -2.71 -12.13
C ALA A 248 -24.26 -3.12 -12.04
N THR A 249 -23.45 -2.34 -11.30
CA THR A 249 -22.02 -2.64 -11.08
C THR A 249 -21.83 -3.94 -10.30
N TRP A 250 -22.58 -4.16 -9.21
CA TRP A 250 -22.46 -5.40 -8.45
C TRP A 250 -22.97 -6.61 -9.24
N ARG A 251 -24.03 -6.48 -10.05
CA ARG A 251 -24.48 -7.53 -10.95
C ARG A 251 -23.42 -7.87 -12.00
N LEU A 252 -22.79 -6.87 -12.61
CA LEU A 252 -21.68 -7.07 -13.53
C LEU A 252 -20.51 -7.81 -12.84
N GLY A 253 -20.13 -7.39 -11.64
CA GLY A 253 -19.14 -8.09 -10.84
C GLY A 253 -19.51 -9.54 -10.58
N LEU A 254 -20.78 -9.83 -10.28
CA LEU A 254 -21.26 -11.19 -10.04
C LEU A 254 -21.25 -12.07 -11.30
N THR A 255 -21.39 -11.49 -12.50
CA THR A 255 -21.21 -12.27 -13.76
C THR A 255 -19.77 -12.72 -13.96
N LYS A 256 -18.82 -11.94 -13.48
CA LYS A 256 -17.37 -12.26 -13.55
C LYS A 256 -16.90 -13.14 -12.38
N PHE A 257 -17.49 -12.94 -11.21
CA PHE A 257 -17.14 -13.60 -9.94
C PHE A 257 -18.41 -14.18 -9.26
N PRO A 258 -19.02 -15.24 -9.82
CA PRO A 258 -20.35 -15.72 -9.43
C PRO A 258 -20.45 -16.19 -7.99
N ASN A 259 -19.33 -16.55 -7.36
CA ASN A 259 -19.28 -17.07 -6.00
C ASN A 259 -18.70 -16.04 -4.99
N ASP A 260 -18.50 -14.78 -5.39
CA ASP A 260 -17.99 -13.79 -4.45
C ASP A 260 -19.04 -13.46 -3.37
N PRO A 261 -18.73 -13.73 -2.09
CA PRO A 261 -19.71 -13.62 -1.01
C PRO A 261 -20.13 -12.16 -0.74
N THR A 262 -19.27 -11.20 -1.07
CA THR A 262 -19.54 -9.78 -0.86
C THR A 262 -20.52 -9.27 -1.92
N LEU A 263 -20.31 -9.62 -3.18
CA LEU A 263 -21.22 -9.29 -4.27
C LEU A 263 -22.58 -9.93 -4.07
N LEU A 264 -22.64 -11.21 -3.69
CA LEU A 264 -23.88 -11.90 -3.35
C LEU A 264 -24.63 -11.18 -2.23
N LYS A 265 -23.94 -10.76 -1.18
CA LYS A 265 -24.53 -10.02 -0.07
C LYS A 265 -25.06 -8.64 -0.49
N LYS A 266 -24.37 -7.94 -1.40
CA LYS A 266 -24.80 -6.62 -1.92
C LYS A 266 -26.12 -6.69 -2.68
N LEU A 267 -26.38 -7.80 -3.35
CA LEU A 267 -27.57 -8.03 -4.17
C LEU A 267 -28.68 -8.81 -3.43
N ALA A 268 -28.41 -9.26 -2.22
CA ALA A 268 -29.42 -9.93 -1.40
C ALA A 268 -30.54 -8.93 -1.03
N PRO A 269 -31.81 -9.37 -1.03
CA PRO A 269 -32.91 -8.52 -0.56
C PRO A 269 -32.63 -7.97 0.83
N GLN A 270 -32.73 -6.68 0.98
CA GLN A 270 -32.64 -6.02 2.29
C GLN A 270 -33.92 -6.40 3.07
N ARG A 271 -33.77 -7.21 4.13
CA ARG A 271 -34.87 -7.57 5.04
C ARG A 271 -35.06 -6.49 6.07
#